data_c4d17220d5173ea24eb05a5603e2ca03
#
_entry.id   c4d17220d5173ea24eb05a5603e2ca03
#
_cell.length_a   1.000
_cell.length_b   1.000
_cell.length_c   1.000
_cell.angle_alpha   90.00
_cell.angle_beta   90.00
_cell.angle_gamma   90.00
#
_symmetry.space_group_name_H-M   'P 1'
#
loop_
_entity.id
_entity.type
_entity.pdbx_description
1 polymer ?
#
loop_
_entity_poly.entity_id
_entity_poly.type
_entity_poly.pdbx_seq_one_letter_code
_entity_poly.pdbx_strand_id
1 'polypeptide(L)'
;MVCWQKLQKDVFDEAAMSTQSTSSPSSDAQLMMLADAAWMHLESHSLDKISLTMVADQAGVPMGLAAALGGSVQRLVLCKMAALDRQAVLETYGDIQDAGAVSIREKIVEGLLHRFEIYTPYRGQIAMLNQSVRTHPELALRLADQLESVVRRILVMSGDPAEGMRGQIRVKGVAGVCILVGRVWMKDDSPDLAVTMKALDQRMTQAEEWGHSLRVFGGGRQQREGDADQDADLAGRYGVDND
;
A
#
# COMPACT_ATOMS: atom_id res chain seq x y z
N MET A 1 -27.77 -62.63 17.13
CA MET A 1 -27.50 -61.33 17.68
C MET A 1 -26.12 -60.71 17.20
N VAL A 2 -25.30 -61.51 16.53
CA VAL A 2 -23.94 -61.05 16.10
C VAL A 2 -23.91 -60.36 14.73
N CYS A 3 -24.91 -60.56 13.88
CA CYS A 3 -24.92 -60.05 12.50
C CYS A 3 -25.30 -58.54 12.39
N TRP A 4 -26.03 -58.00 13.36
CA TRP A 4 -26.46 -56.59 13.37
C TRP A 4 -25.36 -55.62 13.81
N GLN A 5 -24.44 -56.03 14.67
CA GLN A 5 -23.35 -55.21 15.14
C GLN A 5 -22.24 -55.01 14.06
N LYS A 6 -22.10 -55.98 13.17
CA LYS A 6 -21.10 -55.88 12.08
C LYS A 6 -21.58 -54.93 10.97
N LEU A 7 -22.88 -54.95 10.63
CA LEU A 7 -23.45 -54.01 9.65
C LEU A 7 -23.42 -52.54 10.12
N GLN A 8 -23.55 -52.28 11.42
CA GLN A 8 -23.49 -50.94 11.97
C GLN A 8 -22.07 -50.38 11.99
N LYS A 9 -21.08 -51.23 12.18
CA LYS A 9 -19.69 -50.81 12.17
C LYS A 9 -19.18 -50.49 10.77
N ASP A 10 -19.54 -51.26 9.78
CA ASP A 10 -19.18 -51.06 8.37
C ASP A 10 -19.81 -49.76 7.78
N VAL A 11 -21.05 -49.42 8.21
CA VAL A 11 -21.72 -48.17 7.81
C VAL A 11 -21.12 -46.93 8.50
N PHE A 12 -20.62 -47.06 9.73
CA PHE A 12 -19.95 -45.94 10.43
C PHE A 12 -18.52 -45.72 9.94
N ASP A 13 -17.80 -46.77 9.56
CA ASP A 13 -16.46 -46.65 8.99
C ASP A 13 -16.48 -46.09 7.56
N GLU A 14 -17.52 -46.42 6.76
CA GLU A 14 -17.68 -45.84 5.42
C GLU A 14 -18.15 -44.37 5.45
N ALA A 15 -18.90 -43.96 6.47
CA ALA A 15 -19.28 -42.57 6.70
C ALA A 15 -18.10 -41.69 7.22
N ALA A 16 -17.14 -42.31 7.92
CA ALA A 16 -15.95 -41.61 8.41
C ALA A 16 -14.87 -41.39 7.33
N MET A 17 -14.88 -42.16 6.25
CA MET A 17 -13.95 -42.01 5.11
C MET A 17 -14.42 -41.02 4.03
N SER A 18 -15.65 -40.51 4.10
CA SER A 18 -16.20 -39.61 3.06
C SER A 18 -16.25 -38.11 3.42
N THR A 19 -15.59 -37.69 4.51
CA THR A 19 -15.53 -36.26 4.87
C THR A 19 -14.11 -35.65 4.82
N GLN A 20 -13.27 -36.09 3.90
CA GLN A 20 -12.22 -35.22 3.37
C GLN A 20 -12.78 -34.57 2.08
N SER A 21 -13.77 -33.69 2.24
CA SER A 21 -14.02 -32.68 1.23
C SER A 21 -12.78 -31.77 1.18
N THR A 22 -11.88 -32.05 0.24
CA THR A 22 -10.93 -31.06 -0.24
C THR A 22 -11.77 -29.90 -0.78
N SER A 23 -12.12 -28.96 0.10
CA SER A 23 -12.78 -27.73 -0.30
C SER A 23 -11.86 -27.07 -1.31
N SER A 24 -12.29 -27.00 -2.58
CA SER A 24 -11.58 -26.26 -3.60
C SER A 24 -11.25 -24.87 -3.04
N PRO A 25 -10.02 -24.36 -3.18
CA PRO A 25 -9.65 -23.06 -2.65
C PRO A 25 -10.64 -22.01 -3.18
N SER A 26 -10.98 -21.04 -2.35
CA SER A 26 -11.88 -19.95 -2.73
C SER A 26 -11.35 -19.21 -3.97
N SER A 27 -12.22 -18.55 -4.72
CA SER A 27 -11.82 -17.74 -5.89
C SER A 27 -10.73 -16.71 -5.54
N ASP A 28 -10.81 -16.13 -4.33
CA ASP A 28 -9.80 -15.19 -3.84
C ASP A 28 -8.45 -15.88 -3.57
N ALA A 29 -8.48 -17.08 -2.99
CA ALA A 29 -7.26 -17.86 -2.77
C ALA A 29 -6.61 -18.24 -4.10
N GLN A 30 -7.41 -18.67 -5.10
CA GLN A 30 -6.93 -19.00 -6.44
C GLN A 30 -6.38 -17.77 -7.17
N LEU A 31 -7.02 -16.61 -7.03
CA LEU A 31 -6.48 -15.33 -7.55
C LEU A 31 -5.13 -15.00 -6.92
N MET A 32 -4.97 -15.19 -5.62
CA MET A 32 -3.70 -14.96 -4.94
C MET A 32 -2.63 -15.96 -5.35
N MET A 33 -2.95 -17.24 -5.57
CA MET A 33 -2.02 -18.24 -6.13
C MET A 33 -1.52 -17.81 -7.52
N LEU A 34 -2.40 -17.32 -8.39
CA LEU A 34 -2.03 -16.77 -9.70
C LEU A 34 -1.17 -15.52 -9.55
N ALA A 35 -1.49 -14.62 -8.62
CA ALA A 35 -0.71 -13.41 -8.37
C ALA A 35 0.70 -13.74 -7.86
N ASP A 36 0.84 -14.72 -6.97
CA ASP A 36 2.12 -15.21 -6.46
C ASP A 36 2.96 -15.83 -7.58
N ALA A 37 2.36 -16.68 -8.42
CA ALA A 37 3.05 -17.29 -9.56
C ALA A 37 3.52 -16.22 -10.57
N ALA A 38 2.68 -15.24 -10.90
CA ALA A 38 3.07 -14.13 -11.77
C ALA A 38 4.24 -13.32 -11.20
N TRP A 39 4.22 -13.07 -9.89
CA TRP A 39 5.28 -12.38 -9.16
C TRP A 39 6.61 -13.15 -9.15
N MET A 40 6.57 -14.47 -8.95
CA MET A 40 7.74 -15.34 -9.01
C MET A 40 8.38 -15.34 -10.40
N HIS A 41 7.59 -15.38 -11.47
CA HIS A 41 8.12 -15.30 -12.83
C HIS A 41 8.87 -14.00 -13.13
N LEU A 42 8.52 -12.88 -12.46
CA LEU A 42 9.25 -11.62 -12.61
C LEU A 42 10.69 -11.66 -12.08
N GLU A 43 11.07 -12.64 -11.27
CA GLU A 43 12.45 -12.78 -10.82
C GLU A 43 13.43 -13.03 -11.97
N SER A 44 12.96 -13.77 -13.02
CA SER A 44 13.81 -14.22 -14.13
C SER A 44 13.33 -13.76 -15.51
N HIS A 45 12.13 -13.21 -15.62
CA HIS A 45 11.53 -12.82 -16.91
C HIS A 45 11.01 -11.39 -16.86
N SER A 46 11.18 -10.65 -17.96
CA SER A 46 10.48 -9.38 -18.17
C SER A 46 8.98 -9.63 -18.33
N LEU A 47 8.16 -8.65 -17.96
CA LEU A 47 6.70 -8.75 -17.98
C LEU A 47 6.15 -9.25 -19.34
N ASP A 48 6.74 -8.82 -20.45
CA ASP A 48 6.35 -9.21 -21.82
C ASP A 48 6.55 -10.68 -22.14
N LYS A 49 7.47 -11.34 -21.42
CA LYS A 49 7.81 -12.74 -21.65
C LYS A 49 6.99 -13.69 -20.78
N ILE A 50 6.21 -13.16 -19.84
CA ILE A 50 5.38 -13.96 -18.96
C ILE A 50 4.00 -14.11 -19.60
N SER A 51 3.62 -15.36 -19.92
CA SER A 51 2.29 -15.68 -20.43
C SER A 51 1.35 -16.10 -19.30
N LEU A 52 0.04 -15.90 -19.49
CA LEU A 52 -0.95 -16.36 -18.51
C LEU A 52 -0.93 -17.89 -18.37
N THR A 53 -0.56 -18.63 -19.43
CA THR A 53 -0.39 -20.09 -19.39
C THR A 53 0.73 -20.48 -18.42
N MET A 54 1.91 -19.83 -18.50
CA MET A 54 3.01 -20.08 -17.55
C MET A 54 2.58 -19.85 -16.11
N VAL A 55 1.82 -18.78 -15.87
CA VAL A 55 1.31 -18.44 -14.54
C VAL A 55 0.29 -19.47 -14.06
N ALA A 56 -0.63 -19.88 -14.92
CA ALA A 56 -1.65 -20.87 -14.59
C ALA A 56 -1.01 -22.24 -14.27
N ASP A 57 -0.06 -22.68 -15.07
CA ASP A 57 0.68 -23.94 -14.87
C ASP A 57 1.46 -23.91 -13.55
N GLN A 58 2.17 -22.82 -13.26
CA GLN A 58 2.92 -22.63 -12.02
C GLN A 58 1.98 -22.60 -10.78
N ALA A 59 0.81 -21.98 -10.92
CA ALA A 59 -0.16 -21.89 -9.82
C ALA A 59 -0.99 -23.17 -9.65
N GLY A 60 -0.93 -24.12 -10.60
CA GLY A 60 -1.81 -25.29 -10.60
C GLY A 60 -3.29 -24.93 -10.80
N VAL A 61 -3.60 -23.82 -11.45
CA VAL A 61 -4.96 -23.33 -11.69
C VAL A 61 -5.34 -23.59 -13.16
N PRO A 62 -6.51 -24.20 -13.44
CA PRO A 62 -6.95 -24.43 -14.80
C PRO A 62 -6.97 -23.14 -15.63
N MET A 63 -6.47 -23.19 -16.87
CA MET A 63 -6.30 -22.00 -17.73
C MET A 63 -7.59 -21.19 -17.92
N GLY A 64 -8.75 -21.88 -18.09
CA GLY A 64 -10.04 -21.20 -18.19
C GLY A 64 -10.40 -20.37 -16.94
N LEU A 65 -10.07 -20.90 -15.77
CA LEU A 65 -10.28 -20.23 -14.51
C LEU A 65 -9.24 -19.09 -14.30
N ALA A 66 -7.99 -19.32 -14.67
CA ALA A 66 -6.95 -18.30 -14.65
C ALA A 66 -7.31 -17.09 -15.53
N ALA A 67 -7.87 -17.33 -16.72
CA ALA A 67 -8.37 -16.29 -17.61
C ALA A 67 -9.56 -15.52 -16.99
N ALA A 68 -10.48 -16.23 -16.37
CA ALA A 68 -11.66 -15.62 -15.74
C ALA A 68 -11.32 -14.79 -14.51
N LEU A 69 -10.40 -15.25 -13.65
CA LEU A 69 -10.00 -14.57 -12.41
C LEU A 69 -8.92 -13.51 -12.66
N GLY A 70 -7.87 -13.87 -13.39
CA GLY A 70 -6.66 -13.06 -13.53
C GLY A 70 -6.75 -11.98 -14.61
N GLY A 71 -7.36 -12.28 -15.72
CA GLY A 71 -7.49 -11.40 -16.88
C GLY A 71 -6.16 -11.15 -17.60
N SER A 72 -5.14 -10.62 -16.91
CA SER A 72 -3.81 -10.36 -17.48
C SER A 72 -2.71 -10.53 -16.43
N VAL A 73 -1.49 -10.87 -16.89
CA VAL A 73 -0.30 -11.00 -16.03
C VAL A 73 -0.02 -9.69 -15.29
N GLN A 74 -0.13 -8.56 -15.98
CA GLN A 74 0.04 -7.23 -15.37
C GLN A 74 -0.90 -7.01 -14.20
N ARG A 75 -2.19 -7.38 -14.33
CA ARG A 75 -3.16 -7.28 -13.25
C ARG A 75 -2.81 -8.18 -12.07
N LEU A 76 -2.34 -9.40 -12.33
CA LEU A 76 -1.92 -10.34 -11.29
C LEU A 76 -0.73 -9.81 -10.50
N VAL A 77 0.26 -9.23 -11.18
CA VAL A 77 1.41 -8.57 -10.54
C VAL A 77 0.96 -7.41 -9.65
N LEU A 78 0.05 -6.56 -10.13
CA LEU A 78 -0.52 -5.48 -9.32
C LEU A 78 -1.34 -6.00 -8.12
N CYS A 79 -2.04 -7.13 -8.27
CA CYS A 79 -2.73 -7.79 -7.14
C CYS A 79 -1.74 -8.23 -6.06
N LYS A 80 -0.59 -8.83 -6.45
CA LYS A 80 0.46 -9.20 -5.48
C LYS A 80 1.02 -7.97 -4.77
N MET A 81 1.35 -6.92 -5.51
CA MET A 81 1.83 -5.66 -4.92
C MET A 81 0.80 -5.06 -3.95
N ALA A 82 -0.50 -5.09 -4.30
CA ALA A 82 -1.55 -4.61 -3.41
C ALA A 82 -1.66 -5.44 -2.11
N ALA A 83 -1.37 -6.74 -2.17
CA ALA A 83 -1.32 -7.60 -0.99
C ALA A 83 -0.12 -7.27 -0.10
N LEU A 84 1.09 -7.05 -0.69
CA LEU A 84 2.28 -6.63 0.04
C LEU A 84 2.09 -5.24 0.68
N ASP A 85 1.53 -4.28 -0.06
CA ASP A 85 1.21 -2.96 0.46
C ASP A 85 0.19 -3.01 1.62
N ARG A 86 -0.79 -3.91 1.53
CA ARG A 86 -1.76 -4.14 2.63
C ARG A 86 -1.07 -4.72 3.85
N GLN A 87 -0.19 -5.69 3.66
CA GLN A 87 0.59 -6.30 4.73
C GLN A 87 1.40 -5.21 5.47
N ALA A 88 2.17 -4.39 4.75
CA ALA A 88 2.94 -3.30 5.33
C ALA A 88 2.08 -2.35 6.19
N VAL A 89 0.91 -1.93 5.66
CA VAL A 89 0.00 -1.04 6.40
C VAL A 89 -0.56 -1.68 7.68
N LEU A 90 -0.92 -2.98 7.63
CA LEU A 90 -1.51 -3.67 8.78
C LEU A 90 -0.47 -3.94 9.88
N GLU A 91 0.75 -4.33 9.50
CA GLU A 91 1.84 -4.55 10.45
C GLU A 91 2.25 -3.22 11.12
N THR A 92 2.45 -2.16 10.33
CA THR A 92 2.72 -0.81 10.90
C THR A 92 1.59 -0.33 11.81
N TYR A 93 0.32 -0.62 11.48
CA TYR A 93 -0.80 -0.24 12.35
C TYR A 93 -0.71 -0.94 13.72
N GLY A 94 -0.32 -2.22 13.75
CA GLY A 94 -0.06 -2.95 14.99
C GLY A 94 1.04 -2.27 15.82
N ASP A 95 2.18 -2.00 15.20
CA ASP A 95 3.35 -1.39 15.87
C ASP A 95 3.03 0.00 16.44
N ILE A 96 2.28 0.83 15.69
CA ILE A 96 1.84 2.16 16.15
C ILE A 96 0.91 2.07 17.37
N GLN A 97 0.03 1.07 17.45
CA GLN A 97 -0.85 0.89 18.61
C GLN A 97 -0.05 0.57 19.89
N ASP A 98 1.04 -0.16 19.74
CA ASP A 98 1.89 -0.59 20.87
C ASP A 98 2.91 0.48 21.28
N ALA A 99 3.29 1.41 20.39
CA ALA A 99 4.35 2.39 20.61
C ALA A 99 3.97 3.61 21.48
N GLY A 100 2.70 3.81 21.86
CA GLY A 100 2.25 4.93 22.68
C GLY A 100 2.20 6.27 21.93
N ALA A 101 2.63 7.36 22.58
CA ALA A 101 2.53 8.72 22.02
C ALA A 101 3.65 9.03 21.03
N VAL A 102 3.46 8.67 19.77
CA VAL A 102 4.38 8.92 18.65
C VAL A 102 3.80 10.03 17.75
N SER A 103 4.64 10.91 17.22
CA SER A 103 4.21 11.99 16.33
C SER A 103 3.65 11.46 14.99
N ILE A 104 2.75 12.24 14.36
CA ILE A 104 2.18 11.89 13.04
C ILE A 104 3.30 11.66 12.01
N ARG A 105 4.35 12.51 12.04
CA ARG A 105 5.50 12.39 11.14
C ARG A 105 6.25 11.07 11.31
N GLU A 106 6.54 10.70 12.55
CA GLU A 106 7.23 9.45 12.88
C GLU A 106 6.42 8.23 12.41
N LYS A 107 5.11 8.22 12.63
CA LYS A 107 4.21 7.17 12.14
C LYS A 107 4.22 7.04 10.61
N ILE A 108 4.27 8.17 9.90
CA ILE A 108 4.35 8.16 8.43
C ILE A 108 5.70 7.59 7.97
N VAL A 109 6.81 8.04 8.57
CA VAL A 109 8.16 7.55 8.25
C VAL A 109 8.27 6.05 8.51
N GLU A 110 7.76 5.59 9.65
CA GLU A 110 7.71 4.18 10.02
C GLU A 110 6.94 3.35 9.00
N GLY A 111 5.72 3.77 8.65
CA GLY A 111 4.91 3.06 7.64
C GLY A 111 5.55 3.00 6.25
N LEU A 112 6.28 4.03 5.87
CA LEU A 112 7.01 4.04 4.60
C LEU A 112 8.26 3.16 4.66
N LEU A 113 8.99 3.16 5.78
CA LEU A 113 10.16 2.31 5.99
C LEU A 113 9.76 0.83 5.98
N HIS A 114 8.74 0.49 6.76
CA HIS A 114 8.21 -0.88 6.83
C HIS A 114 7.77 -1.39 5.46
N ARG A 115 7.16 -0.53 4.64
CA ARG A 115 6.86 -0.87 3.25
C ARG A 115 8.14 -1.24 2.46
N PHE A 116 9.24 -0.51 2.61
CA PHE A 116 10.51 -0.86 1.97
C PHE A 116 11.07 -2.19 2.49
N GLU A 117 10.92 -2.48 3.77
CA GLU A 117 11.31 -3.75 4.38
C GLU A 117 10.56 -4.93 3.77
N ILE A 118 9.23 -4.85 3.67
CA ILE A 118 8.37 -5.87 3.03
C ILE A 118 8.78 -6.13 1.58
N TYR A 119 9.22 -5.11 0.84
CA TYR A 119 9.68 -5.26 -0.54
C TYR A 119 11.14 -5.69 -0.68
N THR A 120 11.94 -5.67 0.39
CA THR A 120 13.38 -5.99 0.33
C THR A 120 13.69 -7.37 -0.27
N PRO A 121 12.95 -8.44 0.04
CA PRO A 121 13.17 -9.75 -0.60
C PRO A 121 12.86 -9.77 -2.10
N TYR A 122 12.15 -8.75 -2.60
CA TYR A 122 11.61 -8.69 -3.97
C TYR A 122 12.28 -7.63 -4.83
N ARG A 123 13.50 -7.19 -4.50
CA ARG A 123 14.21 -6.16 -5.27
C ARG A 123 14.42 -6.54 -6.74
N GLY A 124 14.63 -7.84 -7.01
CA GLY A 124 14.74 -8.37 -8.38
C GLY A 124 13.49 -8.10 -9.19
N GLN A 125 12.33 -8.45 -8.67
CA GLN A 125 11.03 -8.23 -9.30
C GLN A 125 10.74 -6.74 -9.51
N ILE A 126 11.07 -5.90 -8.54
CA ILE A 126 10.93 -4.43 -8.65
C ILE A 126 11.85 -3.87 -9.74
N ALA A 127 13.08 -4.40 -9.87
CA ALA A 127 14.00 -4.00 -10.94
C ALA A 127 13.42 -4.35 -12.32
N MET A 128 12.85 -5.54 -12.49
CA MET A 128 12.21 -5.98 -13.74
C MET A 128 10.96 -5.14 -14.06
N LEU A 129 10.15 -4.77 -13.06
CA LEU A 129 9.03 -3.86 -13.25
C LEU A 129 9.49 -2.47 -13.68
N ASN A 130 10.52 -1.92 -13.07
CA ASN A 130 11.10 -0.63 -13.46
C ASN A 130 11.64 -0.64 -14.90
N GLN A 131 12.13 -1.77 -15.36
CA GLN A 131 12.54 -1.95 -16.76
C GLN A 131 11.30 -1.97 -17.68
N SER A 132 10.25 -2.70 -17.31
CA SER A 132 9.02 -2.83 -18.07
C SER A 132 8.24 -1.51 -18.21
N VAL A 133 8.34 -0.60 -17.24
CA VAL A 133 7.72 0.74 -17.29
C VAL A 133 8.21 1.56 -18.48
N ARG A 134 9.43 1.34 -18.97
CA ARG A 134 9.99 2.07 -20.13
C ARG A 134 9.29 1.73 -21.42
N THR A 135 8.77 0.52 -21.54
CA THR A 135 8.06 0.01 -22.73
C THR A 135 6.53 0.06 -22.58
N HIS A 136 6.04 0.16 -21.35
CA HIS A 136 4.62 0.15 -20.98
C HIS A 136 4.25 1.37 -20.13
N PRO A 137 3.99 2.55 -20.71
CA PRO A 137 3.66 3.76 -19.97
C PRO A 137 2.36 3.62 -19.16
N GLU A 138 1.41 2.80 -19.60
CA GLU A 138 0.19 2.48 -18.84
C GLU A 138 0.48 1.75 -17.53
N LEU A 139 1.54 0.93 -17.48
CA LEU A 139 2.01 0.30 -16.24
C LEU A 139 2.51 1.36 -15.24
N ALA A 140 3.24 2.37 -15.73
CA ALA A 140 3.70 3.46 -14.87
C ALA A 140 2.54 4.18 -14.16
N LEU A 141 1.45 4.45 -14.90
CA LEU A 141 0.26 5.10 -14.34
C LEU A 141 -0.41 4.23 -13.27
N ARG A 142 -0.55 2.92 -13.53
CA ARG A 142 -1.14 1.99 -12.55
C ARG A 142 -0.27 1.83 -11.29
N LEU A 143 1.05 1.78 -11.45
CA LEU A 143 1.97 1.73 -10.32
C LEU A 143 1.95 3.02 -9.51
N ALA A 144 1.83 4.18 -10.16
CA ALA A 144 1.69 5.46 -9.50
C ALA A 144 0.38 5.55 -8.70
N ASP A 145 -0.75 5.12 -9.30
CA ASP A 145 -2.05 5.08 -8.62
C ASP A 145 -2.03 4.15 -7.40
N GLN A 146 -1.42 2.98 -7.53
CA GLN A 146 -1.25 2.05 -6.42
C GLN A 146 -0.37 2.63 -5.30
N LEU A 147 0.72 3.31 -5.67
CA LEU A 147 1.59 4.00 -4.70
C LEU A 147 0.84 5.13 -3.99
N GLU A 148 0.08 5.95 -4.71
CA GLU A 148 -0.77 6.98 -4.09
C GLU A 148 -1.81 6.36 -3.15
N SER A 149 -2.38 5.21 -3.50
CA SER A 149 -3.35 4.49 -2.68
C SER A 149 -2.75 4.01 -1.35
N VAL A 150 -1.55 3.39 -1.36
CA VAL A 150 -0.89 2.94 -0.12
C VAL A 150 -0.42 4.12 0.72
N VAL A 151 0.15 5.17 0.10
CA VAL A 151 0.55 6.40 0.80
C VAL A 151 -0.64 7.04 1.51
N ARG A 152 -1.79 7.14 0.84
CA ARG A 152 -3.02 7.65 1.46
C ARG A 152 -3.43 6.85 2.69
N ARG A 153 -3.35 5.51 2.64
CA ARG A 153 -3.66 4.64 3.79
C ARG A 153 -2.69 4.90 4.94
N ILE A 154 -1.39 5.02 4.66
CA ILE A 154 -0.37 5.34 5.67
C ILE A 154 -0.66 6.70 6.32
N LEU A 155 -0.96 7.74 5.53
CA LEU A 155 -1.30 9.07 6.05
C LEU A 155 -2.53 9.01 6.98
N VAL A 156 -3.62 8.41 6.51
CA VAL A 156 -4.87 8.29 7.31
C VAL A 156 -4.64 7.51 8.60
N MET A 157 -3.94 6.38 8.52
CA MET A 157 -3.59 5.55 9.68
C MET A 157 -2.74 6.32 10.69
N SER A 158 -1.85 7.20 10.22
CA SER A 158 -0.98 8.03 11.06
C SER A 158 -1.70 9.21 11.72
N GLY A 159 -2.98 9.47 11.37
CA GLY A 159 -3.77 10.57 11.89
C GLY A 159 -3.78 11.83 10.99
N ASP A 160 -3.28 11.72 9.76
CA ASP A 160 -3.42 12.77 8.73
C ASP A 160 -4.63 12.43 7.83
N PRO A 161 -5.70 13.24 7.83
CA PRO A 161 -6.92 12.90 7.10
C PRO A 161 -6.72 12.80 5.58
N ALA A 162 -5.67 13.37 5.01
CA ALA A 162 -5.34 13.35 3.57
C ALA A 162 -6.53 13.77 2.67
N GLU A 163 -7.40 14.66 3.18
CA GLU A 163 -8.64 15.09 2.53
C GLU A 163 -8.49 16.41 1.75
N GLY A 164 -9.40 16.62 0.79
CA GLY A 164 -9.45 17.82 -0.03
C GLY A 164 -8.20 18.01 -0.90
N MET A 165 -8.07 19.21 -1.50
CA MET A 165 -6.96 19.53 -2.40
C MET A 165 -5.60 19.46 -1.71
N ARG A 166 -5.51 19.92 -0.46
CA ARG A 166 -4.26 19.90 0.32
C ARG A 166 -3.82 18.47 0.63
N GLY A 167 -4.77 17.59 0.98
CA GLY A 167 -4.51 16.16 1.17
C GLY A 167 -4.01 15.48 -0.11
N GLN A 168 -4.61 15.80 -1.27
CA GLN A 168 -4.15 15.30 -2.56
C GLN A 168 -2.71 15.71 -2.87
N ILE A 169 -2.35 16.98 -2.65
CA ILE A 169 -0.97 17.48 -2.84
C ILE A 169 -0.02 16.74 -1.91
N ARG A 170 -0.40 16.50 -0.65
CA ARG A 170 0.42 15.78 0.32
C ARG A 170 0.64 14.32 -0.09
N VAL A 171 -0.41 13.61 -0.50
CA VAL A 171 -0.30 12.24 -1.01
C VAL A 171 0.69 12.19 -2.18
N LYS A 172 0.57 13.08 -3.15
CA LYS A 172 1.49 13.14 -4.30
C LYS A 172 2.91 13.52 -3.91
N GLY A 173 3.08 14.42 -2.95
CA GLY A 173 4.40 14.78 -2.40
C GLY A 173 5.09 13.59 -1.75
N VAL A 174 4.39 12.89 -0.86
CA VAL A 174 4.91 11.69 -0.18
C VAL A 174 5.16 10.55 -1.17
N ALA A 175 4.27 10.34 -2.15
CA ALA A 175 4.51 9.36 -3.23
C ALA A 175 5.77 9.71 -4.04
N GLY A 176 6.01 10.99 -4.32
CA GLY A 176 7.25 11.47 -4.94
C GLY A 176 8.48 11.18 -4.09
N VAL A 177 8.41 11.39 -2.77
CA VAL A 177 9.46 11.00 -1.81
C VAL A 177 9.75 9.51 -1.90
N CYS A 178 8.71 8.65 -1.90
CA CYS A 178 8.88 7.21 -2.04
C CYS A 178 9.60 6.80 -3.33
N ILE A 179 9.29 7.45 -4.46
CA ILE A 179 9.97 7.17 -5.74
C ILE A 179 11.46 7.54 -5.68
N LEU A 180 11.79 8.69 -5.06
CA LEU A 180 13.18 9.13 -4.92
C LEU A 180 13.96 8.24 -3.97
N VAL A 181 13.38 7.91 -2.82
CA VAL A 181 13.98 7.01 -1.81
C VAL A 181 14.10 5.60 -2.35
N GLY A 182 13.14 5.12 -3.13
CA GLY A 182 13.19 3.81 -3.78
C GLY A 182 14.45 3.58 -4.62
N ARG A 183 15.04 4.64 -5.19
CA ARG A 183 16.33 4.55 -5.91
C ARG A 183 17.51 4.32 -4.98
N VAL A 184 17.44 4.83 -3.75
CA VAL A 184 18.45 4.61 -2.70
C VAL A 184 18.29 3.20 -2.15
N TRP A 185 17.05 2.84 -1.80
CA TRP A 185 16.69 1.51 -1.29
C TRP A 185 17.13 0.37 -2.22
N MET A 186 16.99 0.53 -3.53
CA MET A 186 17.46 -0.47 -4.51
C MET A 186 18.95 -0.80 -4.41
N LYS A 187 19.75 0.03 -3.74
CA LYS A 187 21.21 -0.10 -3.59
C LYS A 187 21.63 -0.21 -2.13
N ASP A 188 20.68 -0.25 -1.22
CA ASP A 188 20.95 -0.29 0.23
C ASP A 188 21.11 -1.74 0.68
N ASP A 189 22.35 -2.16 0.90
CA ASP A 189 22.70 -3.50 1.38
C ASP A 189 22.85 -3.59 2.91
N SER A 190 22.52 -2.50 3.64
CA SER A 190 22.53 -2.52 5.10
C SER A 190 21.39 -3.40 5.66
N PRO A 191 21.62 -4.17 6.74
CA PRO A 191 20.63 -5.12 7.24
C PRO A 191 19.38 -4.46 7.81
N ASP A 192 19.47 -3.21 8.25
CA ASP A 192 18.43 -2.40 8.89
C ASP A 192 17.93 -1.25 8.00
N LEU A 193 18.26 -1.26 6.71
CA LEU A 193 17.94 -0.19 5.77
C LEU A 193 18.36 1.21 6.25
N ALA A 194 19.46 1.33 6.99
CA ALA A 194 19.92 2.59 7.60
C ALA A 194 20.12 3.72 6.58
N VAL A 195 20.63 3.40 5.37
CA VAL A 195 20.82 4.38 4.29
C VAL A 195 19.47 4.84 3.74
N THR A 196 18.52 3.91 3.58
CA THR A 196 17.15 4.18 3.14
C THR A 196 16.40 5.03 4.17
N MET A 197 16.49 4.68 5.46
CA MET A 197 15.88 5.43 6.56
C MET A 197 16.38 6.87 6.60
N LYS A 198 17.70 7.08 6.52
CA LYS A 198 18.30 8.43 6.46
C LYS A 198 17.83 9.23 5.23
N ALA A 199 17.77 8.59 4.07
CA ALA A 199 17.29 9.23 2.85
C ALA A 199 15.80 9.60 2.97
N LEU A 200 14.99 8.72 3.56
CA LEU A 200 13.56 8.97 3.79
C LEU A 200 13.36 10.17 4.72
N ASP A 201 14.04 10.22 5.86
CA ASP A 201 13.95 11.33 6.80
C ASP A 201 14.35 12.67 6.17
N GLN A 202 15.46 12.72 5.44
CA GLN A 202 15.92 13.91 4.74
C GLN A 202 14.92 14.39 3.68
N ARG A 203 14.34 13.49 2.89
CA ARG A 203 13.36 13.82 1.85
C ARG A 203 12.01 14.25 2.43
N MET A 204 11.60 13.65 3.54
CA MET A 204 10.38 14.08 4.24
C MET A 204 10.54 15.50 4.79
N THR A 205 11.68 15.83 5.41
CA THR A 205 11.99 17.20 5.88
C THR A 205 11.93 18.21 4.73
N GLN A 206 12.56 17.90 3.59
CA GLN A 206 12.51 18.76 2.40
C GLN A 206 11.06 18.97 1.89
N ALA A 207 10.26 17.91 1.87
CA ALA A 207 8.86 17.97 1.43
C ALA A 207 8.00 18.84 2.37
N GLU A 208 8.25 18.77 3.69
CA GLU A 208 7.61 19.62 4.70
C GLU A 208 7.96 21.09 4.53
N GLU A 209 9.25 21.42 4.34
CA GLU A 209 9.72 22.79 4.09
C GLU A 209 9.06 23.39 2.84
N TRP A 210 8.96 22.62 1.76
CA TRP A 210 8.25 23.04 0.55
C TRP A 210 6.75 23.24 0.79
N GLY A 211 6.12 22.36 1.57
CA GLY A 211 4.71 22.49 1.97
C GLY A 211 4.45 23.76 2.78
N HIS A 212 5.35 24.13 3.68
CA HIS A 212 5.28 25.39 4.44
C HIS A 212 5.47 26.60 3.53
N SER A 213 6.43 26.58 2.61
CA SER A 213 6.68 27.68 1.66
C SER A 213 5.46 27.95 0.76
N LEU A 214 4.78 26.90 0.31
CA LEU A 214 3.55 27.03 -0.48
C LEU A 214 2.36 27.60 0.34
N ARG A 215 2.32 27.39 1.65
CA ARG A 215 1.32 27.99 2.56
C ARG A 215 1.54 29.50 2.72
N VAL A 216 2.78 29.98 2.74
CA VAL A 216 3.10 31.43 2.84
C VAL A 216 2.56 32.18 1.63
N PHE A 217 2.58 31.61 0.44
CA PHE A 217 2.00 32.23 -0.76
C PHE A 217 0.47 32.12 -0.85
N GLY A 218 -0.16 31.20 -0.09
CA GLY A 218 -1.63 31.00 -0.06
C GLY A 218 -2.34 31.60 1.16
N GLY A 219 -1.60 32.03 2.21
CA GLY A 219 -2.13 32.42 3.51
C GLY A 219 -2.48 33.91 3.66
N GLY A 220 -2.22 34.74 2.64
CA GLY A 220 -2.40 36.19 2.74
C GLY A 220 -3.86 36.70 2.69
N ARG A 221 -4.86 35.84 2.56
CA ARG A 221 -6.27 36.27 2.48
C ARG A 221 -7.11 35.99 3.71
N GLN A 222 -6.76 35.04 4.55
CA GLN A 222 -7.56 34.73 5.74
C GLN A 222 -7.18 35.47 7.02
N GLN A 223 -5.95 36.02 7.12
CA GLN A 223 -5.57 36.83 8.27
C GLN A 223 -6.10 38.27 8.23
N ARG A 224 -6.46 38.81 7.04
CA ARG A 224 -7.05 40.17 6.93
C ARG A 224 -8.54 40.21 7.26
N GLU A 225 -9.28 39.12 7.17
CA GLU A 225 -10.69 39.09 7.58
C GLU A 225 -10.86 38.94 9.09
N GLY A 226 -9.93 38.26 9.78
CA GLY A 226 -9.98 38.13 11.24
C GLY A 226 -9.58 39.41 12.00
N ASP A 227 -8.65 40.21 11.45
CA ASP A 227 -8.23 41.50 12.08
C ASP A 227 -9.26 42.61 11.82
N ALA A 228 -9.99 42.58 10.69
CA ALA A 228 -11.03 43.56 10.40
C ALA A 228 -12.28 43.39 11.28
N ASP A 229 -12.62 42.18 11.69
CA ASP A 229 -13.73 41.91 12.60
C ASP A 229 -13.37 42.25 14.08
N GLN A 230 -12.10 42.12 14.47
CA GLN A 230 -11.68 42.53 15.83
C GLN A 230 -11.61 44.05 15.97
N ASP A 231 -11.21 44.79 14.97
CA ASP A 231 -11.18 46.26 14.99
C ASP A 231 -12.60 46.86 14.98
N ALA A 232 -13.57 46.21 14.33
CA ALA A 232 -14.96 46.61 14.31
C ALA A 232 -15.65 46.43 15.70
N ASP A 233 -15.28 45.34 16.41
CA ASP A 233 -15.85 45.07 17.75
C ASP A 233 -15.24 45.97 18.83
N LEU A 234 -14.01 46.45 18.65
CA LEU A 234 -13.38 47.41 19.57
C LEU A 234 -13.90 48.85 19.35
N ALA A 235 -14.23 49.24 18.11
CA ALA A 235 -14.80 50.56 17.82
C ALA A 235 -16.23 50.72 18.39
N GLY A 236 -17.01 49.65 18.49
CA GLY A 236 -18.36 49.63 19.07
C GLY A 236 -18.39 49.71 20.60
N ARG A 237 -17.30 49.50 21.30
CA ARG A 237 -17.23 49.52 22.77
C ARG A 237 -16.83 50.86 23.40
N TYR A 238 -16.36 51.82 22.60
CA TYR A 238 -15.94 53.15 23.07
C TYR A 238 -16.75 54.30 22.43
N GLY A 239 -18.02 54.03 22.17
CA GLY A 239 -18.98 55.10 21.87
C GLY A 239 -19.21 55.92 23.14
N VAL A 240 -18.50 57.02 23.26
CA VAL A 240 -18.65 58.02 24.33
C VAL A 240 -19.95 58.81 24.07
N ASP A 241 -20.92 58.68 25.02
CA ASP A 241 -22.02 59.63 25.16
C ASP A 241 -21.41 61.02 25.47
N ASN A 242 -21.69 61.99 24.60
CA ASN A 242 -21.57 63.39 24.91
C ASN A 242 -22.91 64.06 24.70
N ASP A 243 -23.48 64.54 25.77
CA ASP A 243 -24.55 65.53 25.84
C ASP A 243 -24.21 66.83 25.14
#